data_fc41a8b9e7256f3990e3cf886e9f47c8
#
_entry.id   fc41a8b9e7256f3990e3cf886e9f47c8
#
_cell.length_a   1.000
_cell.length_b   1.000
_cell.length_c   1.000
_cell.angle_alpha   90.00
_cell.angle_beta   90.00
_cell.angle_gamma   90.00
#
_symmetry.space_group_name_H-M   'P 1'
#
loop_
_entity.id
_entity.type
_entity.pdbx_description
1 polymer ?
#
loop_
_entity_poly.entity_id
_entity_poly.type
_entity_poly.pdbx_seq_one_letter_code
_entity_poly.pdbx_strand_id
1 'polypeptide(L)'
;MIYITGCDGTGKTTQTQLLLDQLGASGFRVRHVWLRYPFFLSIPLLVYARWRGLSWYEVNGLVRHGYWNFSPSWLMRKVFPRLLLVDAGLAGILRIYLPILFGYTVVCERFTLDMVVDLSVAMDDLSFLDSGVAAAFIRLIPKNRILVLLDLDAAEIKERRKDLVWDQRLEARLLAFRKLAVVLGIGMLKTEEPIDAINRQVQTMIGLPHAQK
;
A
#
# COMPACT_ATOMS: atom_id res chain seq x y z
N MET A 1 -13.29 -8.56 -2.68
CA MET A 1 -12.27 -7.77 -1.97
C MET A 1 -12.18 -6.37 -2.54
N ILE A 2 -12.13 -5.36 -1.69
CA ILE A 2 -11.85 -3.97 -2.09
C ILE A 2 -10.46 -3.64 -1.54
N TYR A 3 -9.56 -3.15 -2.41
CA TYR A 3 -8.19 -2.86 -2.06
C TYR A 3 -7.89 -1.38 -2.33
N ILE A 4 -7.63 -0.62 -1.27
CA ILE A 4 -7.29 0.81 -1.34
C ILE A 4 -5.79 0.95 -1.11
N THR A 5 -5.09 1.57 -2.07
CA THR A 5 -3.65 1.77 -2.03
C THR A 5 -3.28 3.19 -2.50
N GLY A 6 -2.02 3.57 -2.36
CA GLY A 6 -1.49 4.88 -2.72
C GLY A 6 -0.48 5.39 -1.70
N CYS A 7 0.12 6.56 -1.95
CA CYS A 7 1.13 7.14 -1.08
C CYS A 7 0.56 7.60 0.26
N ASP A 8 1.42 7.79 1.27
CA ASP A 8 1.01 8.38 2.55
C ASP A 8 0.47 9.80 2.33
N GLY A 9 -0.61 10.15 3.03
CA GLY A 9 -1.28 11.46 2.89
C GLY A 9 -2.34 11.55 1.79
N THR A 10 -2.54 10.54 0.95
CA THR A 10 -3.57 10.54 -0.12
C THR A 10 -5.00 10.26 0.37
N GLY A 11 -5.24 10.10 1.68
CA GLY A 11 -6.59 9.91 2.22
C GLY A 11 -7.08 8.45 2.30
N LYS A 12 -6.20 7.45 2.13
CA LYS A 12 -6.57 6.02 2.17
C LYS A 12 -7.39 5.64 3.40
N THR A 13 -6.88 5.94 4.60
CA THR A 13 -7.52 5.56 5.86
C THR A 13 -8.89 6.20 6.01
N THR A 14 -9.06 7.46 5.58
CA THR A 14 -10.34 8.16 5.60
C THR A 14 -11.34 7.46 4.67
N GLN A 15 -10.96 7.17 3.43
CA GLN A 15 -11.84 6.49 2.48
C GLN A 15 -12.13 5.04 2.90
N THR A 16 -11.15 4.36 3.49
CA THR A 16 -11.34 3.01 4.06
C THR A 16 -12.38 3.02 5.16
N GLN A 17 -12.32 3.98 6.10
CA GLN A 17 -13.28 4.05 7.21
C GLN A 17 -14.69 4.35 6.71
N LEU A 18 -14.85 5.35 5.85
CA LEU A 18 -16.14 5.66 5.24
C LEU A 18 -16.76 4.47 4.53
N LEU A 19 -15.93 3.71 3.81
CA LEU A 19 -16.38 2.52 3.11
C LEU A 19 -16.79 1.39 4.07
N LEU A 20 -16.04 1.18 5.16
CA LEU A 20 -16.38 0.20 6.19
C LEU A 20 -17.75 0.50 6.82
N ASP A 21 -17.98 1.78 7.16
CA ASP A 21 -19.23 2.24 7.77
C ASP A 21 -20.42 2.04 6.81
N GLN A 22 -20.26 2.37 5.54
CA GLN A 22 -21.29 2.23 4.51
C GLN A 22 -21.63 0.78 4.21
N LEU A 23 -20.62 -0.07 4.04
CA LEU A 23 -20.81 -1.50 3.82
C LEU A 23 -21.49 -2.16 5.03
N GLY A 24 -21.07 -1.79 6.25
CA GLY A 24 -21.68 -2.26 7.48
C GLY A 24 -23.17 -1.86 7.59
N ALA A 25 -23.48 -0.59 7.31
CA ALA A 25 -24.85 -0.08 7.27
C ALA A 25 -25.72 -0.78 6.20
N SER A 26 -25.11 -1.23 5.10
CA SER A 26 -25.76 -2.01 4.05
C SER A 26 -25.89 -3.50 4.37
N GLY A 27 -25.55 -3.94 5.59
CA GLY A 27 -25.69 -5.32 6.04
C GLY A 27 -24.61 -6.30 5.59
N PHE A 28 -23.52 -5.81 4.97
CA PHE A 28 -22.41 -6.67 4.62
C PHE A 28 -21.60 -7.08 5.83
N ARG A 29 -21.11 -8.32 5.85
CA ARG A 29 -20.12 -8.80 6.84
C ARG A 29 -18.75 -8.29 6.41
N VAL A 30 -18.28 -7.19 7.00
CA VAL A 30 -17.06 -6.52 6.58
C VAL A 30 -15.88 -6.91 7.47
N ARG A 31 -14.70 -7.02 6.87
CA ARG A 31 -13.45 -7.18 7.59
C ARG A 31 -12.41 -6.20 7.07
N HIS A 32 -11.93 -5.33 7.95
CA HIS A 32 -10.78 -4.45 7.66
C HIS A 32 -9.47 -5.21 7.79
N VAL A 33 -8.58 -5.03 6.83
CA VAL A 33 -7.22 -5.59 6.83
C VAL A 33 -6.23 -4.50 6.47
N TRP A 34 -5.27 -4.29 7.37
CA TRP A 34 -4.07 -3.49 7.10
C TRP A 34 -2.87 -4.42 7.07
N LEU A 35 -2.14 -4.48 5.94
CA LEU A 35 -1.12 -5.49 5.73
C LEU A 35 0.08 -4.93 4.95
N ARG A 36 0.84 -4.02 5.58
CA ARG A 36 2.01 -3.40 4.93
C ARG A 36 3.27 -4.28 5.04
N TYR A 37 3.53 -4.86 6.21
CA TYR A 37 4.77 -5.58 6.50
C TYR A 37 4.52 -6.85 7.33
N PRO A 38 4.10 -7.94 6.68
CA PRO A 38 3.93 -9.23 7.35
C PRO A 38 5.29 -9.94 7.47
N PHE A 39 6.16 -9.46 8.36
CA PHE A 39 7.48 -10.05 8.56
C PHE A 39 7.42 -11.30 9.43
N PHE A 40 7.91 -12.42 8.91
CA PHE A 40 8.16 -13.67 9.60
C PHE A 40 9.53 -14.22 9.18
N LEU A 41 9.63 -14.86 8.02
CA LEU A 41 10.86 -15.42 7.48
C LEU A 41 11.87 -14.35 7.06
N SER A 42 11.39 -13.16 6.74
CA SER A 42 12.21 -12.02 6.33
C SER A 42 12.85 -11.26 7.50
N ILE A 43 12.43 -11.49 8.77
CA ILE A 43 12.99 -10.82 9.96
C ILE A 43 14.51 -10.91 10.06
N PRO A 44 15.14 -12.08 9.91
CA PRO A 44 16.62 -12.19 10.04
C PRO A 44 17.37 -11.28 9.06
N LEU A 45 16.83 -11.08 7.85
CA LEU A 45 17.43 -10.17 6.87
C LEU A 45 17.26 -8.70 7.24
N LEU A 46 16.16 -8.33 7.90
CA LEU A 46 16.01 -6.97 8.42
C LEU A 46 16.99 -6.69 9.57
N VAL A 47 17.23 -7.68 10.45
CA VAL A 47 18.25 -7.60 11.49
C VAL A 47 19.64 -7.44 10.86
N TYR A 48 19.96 -8.27 9.86
CA TYR A 48 21.19 -8.14 9.09
C TYR A 48 21.33 -6.75 8.45
N ALA A 49 20.29 -6.27 7.78
CA ALA A 49 20.29 -4.95 7.14
C ALA A 49 20.56 -3.83 8.16
N ARG A 50 19.96 -3.92 9.35
CA ARG A 50 20.18 -2.97 10.43
C ARG A 50 21.63 -3.04 10.96
N TRP A 51 22.14 -4.25 11.17
CA TRP A 51 23.52 -4.46 11.59
C TRP A 51 24.53 -3.94 10.57
N ARG A 52 24.22 -4.04 9.27
CA ARG A 52 25.05 -3.53 8.16
C ARG A 52 24.90 -2.02 7.93
N GLY A 53 24.13 -1.30 8.75
CA GLY A 53 23.90 0.14 8.57
C GLY A 53 23.05 0.51 7.35
N LEU A 54 22.25 -0.45 6.82
CA LEU A 54 21.36 -0.22 5.68
C LEU A 54 20.03 0.43 6.08
N SER A 55 19.90 0.86 7.33
CA SER A 55 18.74 1.59 7.83
C SER A 55 19.18 2.75 8.71
N TRP A 56 18.49 3.86 8.59
CA TRP A 56 18.71 5.02 9.44
C TRP A 56 17.39 5.70 9.79
N TYR A 57 17.44 6.59 10.74
CA TYR A 57 16.32 7.43 11.12
C TYR A 57 16.71 8.91 10.97
N GLU A 58 15.77 9.68 10.48
CA GLU A 58 15.84 11.15 10.52
C GLU A 58 14.84 11.66 11.53
N VAL A 59 15.29 12.57 12.35
CA VAL A 59 14.49 13.17 13.41
C VAL A 59 14.43 14.68 13.16
N ASN A 60 13.23 15.17 12.87
CA ASN A 60 12.95 16.59 12.66
C ASN A 60 11.91 17.05 13.69
N GLY A 61 12.37 17.62 14.79
CA GLY A 61 11.52 17.93 15.94
C GLY A 61 10.92 16.67 16.57
N LEU A 62 9.60 16.55 16.59
CA LEU A 62 8.89 15.39 17.12
C LEU A 62 8.63 14.28 16.07
N VAL A 63 8.98 14.55 14.82
CA VAL A 63 8.73 13.61 13.72
C VAL A 63 9.96 12.75 13.50
N ARG A 64 9.76 11.43 13.40
CA ARG A 64 10.82 10.45 13.14
C ARG A 64 10.47 9.62 11.89
N HIS A 65 11.29 9.77 10.85
CA HIS A 65 11.18 8.95 9.63
C HIS A 65 12.25 7.86 9.63
N GLY A 66 11.85 6.63 9.34
CA GLY A 66 12.77 5.50 9.17
C GLY A 66 12.94 5.17 7.70
N TYR A 67 14.18 4.99 7.28
CA TYR A 67 14.55 4.68 5.90
C TYR A 67 15.37 3.41 5.81
N TRP A 68 15.24 2.76 4.65
CA TRP A 68 16.05 1.61 4.27
C TRP A 68 16.78 1.90 2.95
N ASN A 69 18.03 1.47 2.86
CA ASN A 69 18.79 1.46 1.62
C ASN A 69 19.30 0.04 1.34
N PHE A 70 18.61 -0.67 0.47
CA PHE A 70 18.96 -2.02 0.08
C PHE A 70 19.88 -2.08 -1.15
N SER A 71 20.11 -0.93 -1.81
CA SER A 71 20.89 -0.86 -3.05
C SER A 71 22.30 -1.46 -2.94
N PRO A 72 23.08 -1.29 -1.83
CA PRO A 72 24.44 -1.80 -1.76
C PRO A 72 24.53 -3.30 -1.41
N SER A 73 23.43 -3.97 -1.04
CA SER A 73 23.43 -5.36 -0.60
C SER A 73 22.73 -6.28 -1.60
N TRP A 74 23.49 -7.18 -2.22
CA TRP A 74 22.93 -8.22 -3.08
C TRP A 74 21.88 -9.08 -2.35
N LEU A 75 22.14 -9.42 -1.08
CA LEU A 75 21.23 -10.21 -0.25
C LEU A 75 19.88 -9.51 -0.08
N MET A 76 19.89 -8.20 0.21
CA MET A 76 18.68 -7.39 0.36
C MET A 76 17.98 -7.16 -0.98
N ARG A 77 18.71 -7.04 -2.08
CA ARG A 77 18.11 -6.86 -3.41
C ARG A 77 17.49 -8.14 -3.98
N LYS A 78 18.08 -9.31 -3.70
CA LYS A 78 17.70 -10.56 -4.37
C LYS A 78 16.96 -11.53 -3.44
N VAL A 79 17.39 -11.71 -2.19
CA VAL A 79 16.81 -12.70 -1.28
C VAL A 79 15.64 -12.11 -0.49
N PHE A 80 15.80 -10.93 0.08
CA PHE A 80 14.78 -10.32 0.93
C PHE A 80 13.41 -10.19 0.25
N PRO A 81 13.26 -9.71 -1.02
CA PRO A 81 11.96 -9.63 -1.67
C PRO A 81 11.28 -11.00 -1.83
N ARG A 82 12.05 -12.07 -2.03
CA ARG A 82 11.51 -13.44 -2.15
C ARG A 82 10.98 -13.98 -0.84
N LEU A 83 11.70 -13.75 0.26
CA LEU A 83 11.23 -14.13 1.59
C LEU A 83 10.01 -13.31 1.99
N LEU A 84 10.03 -12.00 1.73
CA LEU A 84 8.87 -11.13 1.97
C LEU A 84 7.65 -11.56 1.13
N LEU A 85 7.85 -12.05 -0.09
CA LEU A 85 6.78 -12.60 -0.94
C LEU A 85 6.12 -13.82 -0.27
N VAL A 86 6.92 -14.72 0.34
CA VAL A 86 6.40 -15.87 1.09
C VAL A 86 5.63 -15.40 2.31
N ASP A 87 6.19 -14.47 3.09
CA ASP A 87 5.52 -13.87 4.25
C ASP A 87 4.20 -13.20 3.87
N ALA A 88 4.18 -12.44 2.78
CA ALA A 88 3.00 -11.80 2.24
C ALA A 88 1.93 -12.83 1.79
N GLY A 89 2.35 -13.92 1.19
CA GLY A 89 1.48 -15.02 0.79
C GLY A 89 0.80 -15.68 1.98
N LEU A 90 1.57 -16.04 3.01
CA LEU A 90 1.05 -16.64 4.24
C LEU A 90 0.07 -15.70 4.95
N ALA A 91 0.45 -14.43 5.12
CA ALA A 91 -0.41 -13.43 5.73
C ALA A 91 -1.67 -13.15 4.89
N GLY A 92 -1.54 -13.13 3.57
CA GLY A 92 -2.66 -12.99 2.63
C GLY A 92 -3.66 -14.14 2.75
N ILE A 93 -3.19 -15.38 2.83
CA ILE A 93 -4.06 -16.54 3.05
C ILE A 93 -4.87 -16.36 4.34
N LEU A 94 -4.21 -16.06 5.45
CA LEU A 94 -4.85 -15.98 6.75
C LEU A 94 -5.78 -14.76 6.92
N ARG A 95 -5.39 -13.61 6.37
CA ARG A 95 -6.07 -12.33 6.63
C ARG A 95 -7.01 -11.88 5.52
N ILE A 96 -6.82 -12.39 4.29
CA ILE A 96 -7.61 -11.99 3.12
C ILE A 96 -8.40 -13.18 2.59
N TYR A 97 -7.75 -14.26 2.18
CA TYR A 97 -8.39 -15.37 1.49
C TYR A 97 -9.34 -16.15 2.40
N LEU A 98 -8.93 -16.50 3.62
CA LEU A 98 -9.80 -17.21 4.57
C LEU A 98 -11.05 -16.38 4.93
N PRO A 99 -10.99 -15.09 5.30
CA PRO A 99 -12.17 -14.28 5.48
C PRO A 99 -13.09 -14.23 4.26
N ILE A 100 -12.55 -14.10 3.06
CA ILE A 100 -13.36 -14.12 1.82
C ILE A 100 -14.09 -15.46 1.70
N LEU A 101 -13.41 -16.57 1.96
CA LEU A 101 -14.00 -17.91 1.92
C LEU A 101 -15.14 -18.07 2.94
N PHE A 102 -15.05 -17.41 4.10
CA PHE A 102 -16.11 -17.36 5.12
C PHE A 102 -17.19 -16.30 4.86
N GLY A 103 -17.23 -15.73 3.65
CA GLY A 103 -18.29 -14.81 3.22
C GLY A 103 -18.11 -13.36 3.71
N TYR A 104 -16.91 -12.98 4.14
CA TYR A 104 -16.62 -11.58 4.49
C TYR A 104 -16.27 -10.76 3.24
N THR A 105 -16.78 -9.53 3.20
CA THR A 105 -16.27 -8.49 2.31
C THR A 105 -15.00 -7.91 2.93
N VAL A 106 -13.85 -8.23 2.37
CA VAL A 106 -12.56 -7.71 2.86
C VAL A 106 -12.29 -6.35 2.25
N VAL A 107 -12.15 -5.33 3.09
CA VAL A 107 -11.60 -4.01 2.74
C VAL A 107 -10.16 -3.98 3.21
N CYS A 108 -9.24 -3.94 2.25
CA CYS A 108 -7.81 -3.98 2.51
C CYS A 108 -7.19 -2.60 2.27
N GLU A 109 -6.60 -2.04 3.32
CA GLU A 109 -5.74 -0.87 3.22
C GLU A 109 -4.29 -1.34 3.26
N ARG A 110 -3.54 -1.12 2.16
CA ARG A 110 -2.17 -1.59 1.98
C ARG A 110 -2.03 -3.11 1.91
N PHE A 111 -1.38 -3.58 0.90
CA PHE A 111 -0.99 -4.97 0.72
C PHE A 111 0.24 -5.05 -0.19
N THR A 112 0.24 -5.96 -1.14
CA THR A 112 1.42 -6.27 -1.95
C THR A 112 1.86 -5.13 -2.87
N LEU A 113 0.97 -4.27 -3.35
CA LEU A 113 1.37 -3.12 -4.17
C LEU A 113 2.21 -2.13 -3.38
N ASP A 114 1.80 -1.86 -2.13
CA ASP A 114 2.58 -1.01 -1.22
C ASP A 114 3.96 -1.62 -0.93
N MET A 115 4.04 -2.96 -0.74
CA MET A 115 5.31 -3.66 -0.53
C MET A 115 6.23 -3.56 -1.74
N VAL A 116 5.70 -3.71 -2.95
CA VAL A 116 6.47 -3.60 -4.20
C VAL A 116 7.01 -2.19 -4.38
N VAL A 117 6.21 -1.16 -4.08
CA VAL A 117 6.64 0.24 -4.11
C VAL A 117 7.72 0.49 -3.05
N ASP A 118 7.49 0.07 -1.80
CA ASP A 118 8.48 0.24 -0.72
C ASP A 118 9.81 -0.47 -1.03
N LEU A 119 9.76 -1.67 -1.64
CA LEU A 119 10.96 -2.39 -2.10
C LEU A 119 11.70 -1.64 -3.20
N SER A 120 10.99 -1.14 -4.21
CA SER A 120 11.61 -0.39 -5.33
C SER A 120 12.31 0.87 -4.82
N VAL A 121 11.69 1.58 -3.89
CA VAL A 121 12.24 2.79 -3.26
C VAL A 121 13.43 2.45 -2.33
N ALA A 122 13.35 1.35 -1.56
CA ALA A 122 14.45 0.93 -0.69
C ALA A 122 15.67 0.43 -1.50
N MET A 123 15.46 -0.13 -2.69
CA MET A 123 16.51 -0.57 -3.61
C MET A 123 17.03 0.55 -4.50
N ASP A 124 16.38 1.71 -4.51
CA ASP A 124 16.62 2.81 -5.44
C ASP A 124 16.56 2.34 -6.92
N ASP A 125 15.59 1.48 -7.22
CA ASP A 125 15.49 0.79 -8.50
C ASP A 125 14.03 0.66 -8.95
N LEU A 126 13.58 1.60 -9.78
CA LEU A 126 12.23 1.57 -10.36
C LEU A 126 12.03 0.45 -11.39
N SER A 127 13.10 -0.17 -11.92
CA SER A 127 12.96 -1.32 -12.82
C SER A 127 12.49 -2.58 -12.08
N PHE A 128 12.64 -2.62 -10.74
CA PHE A 128 12.08 -3.69 -9.93
C PHE A 128 10.57 -3.86 -10.13
N LEU A 129 9.84 -2.77 -10.40
CA LEU A 129 8.38 -2.81 -10.64
C LEU A 129 8.00 -3.68 -11.85
N ASP A 130 8.91 -3.82 -12.83
CA ASP A 130 8.72 -4.64 -14.03
C ASP A 130 9.26 -6.08 -13.85
N SER A 131 9.78 -6.42 -12.66
CA SER A 131 10.41 -7.70 -12.41
C SER A 131 9.41 -8.85 -12.21
N GLY A 132 9.85 -10.08 -12.47
CA GLY A 132 9.07 -11.28 -12.18
C GLY A 132 8.71 -11.43 -10.69
N VAL A 133 9.53 -10.88 -9.77
CA VAL A 133 9.24 -10.88 -8.33
C VAL A 133 8.10 -9.92 -8.03
N ALA A 134 8.11 -8.70 -8.57
CA ALA A 134 6.99 -7.76 -8.44
C ALA A 134 5.69 -8.35 -9.02
N ALA A 135 5.77 -8.99 -10.19
CA ALA A 135 4.64 -9.69 -10.78
C ALA A 135 4.08 -10.81 -9.86
N ALA A 136 4.96 -11.52 -9.13
CA ALA A 136 4.53 -12.53 -8.17
C ALA A 136 3.79 -11.92 -6.97
N PHE A 137 4.23 -10.77 -6.44
CA PHE A 137 3.48 -10.02 -5.42
C PHE A 137 2.09 -9.60 -5.92
N ILE A 138 1.98 -9.12 -7.15
CA ILE A 138 0.71 -8.70 -7.75
C ILE A 138 -0.25 -9.89 -7.89
N ARG A 139 0.26 -11.09 -8.22
CA ARG A 139 -0.56 -12.33 -8.31
C ARG A 139 -1.12 -12.78 -6.97
N LEU A 140 -0.59 -12.33 -5.83
CA LEU A 140 -1.18 -12.60 -4.52
C LEU A 140 -2.47 -11.81 -4.26
N ILE A 141 -2.81 -10.83 -5.08
CA ILE A 141 -4.06 -10.10 -4.94
C ILE A 141 -5.19 -10.96 -5.54
N PRO A 142 -6.31 -11.18 -4.82
CA PRO A 142 -7.45 -11.95 -5.35
C PRO A 142 -7.91 -11.44 -6.72
N LYS A 143 -8.29 -12.35 -7.62
CA LYS A 143 -8.75 -11.97 -8.98
C LYS A 143 -10.02 -11.13 -8.93
N ASN A 144 -10.98 -11.52 -8.07
CA ASN A 144 -12.23 -10.78 -7.85
C ASN A 144 -11.98 -9.64 -6.86
N ARG A 145 -11.33 -8.58 -7.32
CA ARG A 145 -11.01 -7.38 -6.56
C ARG A 145 -11.48 -6.12 -7.26
N ILE A 146 -11.80 -5.14 -6.45
CA ILE A 146 -11.88 -3.75 -6.88
C ILE A 146 -10.64 -3.08 -6.31
N LEU A 147 -9.84 -2.48 -7.17
CA LEU A 147 -8.58 -1.85 -6.82
C LEU A 147 -8.73 -0.34 -6.98
N VAL A 148 -8.55 0.39 -5.89
CA VAL A 148 -8.60 1.85 -5.85
C VAL A 148 -7.21 2.37 -5.49
N LEU A 149 -6.55 3.01 -6.46
CA LEU A 149 -5.27 3.67 -6.26
C LEU A 149 -5.50 5.17 -6.12
N LEU A 150 -5.22 5.70 -4.95
CA LEU A 150 -5.35 7.13 -4.65
C LEU A 150 -4.03 7.84 -4.97
N ASP A 151 -4.12 8.94 -5.72
CA ASP A 151 -2.98 9.79 -6.06
C ASP A 151 -3.25 11.24 -5.64
N LEU A 152 -2.17 11.92 -5.23
CA LEU A 152 -2.16 13.32 -4.86
C LEU A 152 -0.77 13.88 -5.10
N ASP A 153 -0.67 15.16 -5.44
CA ASP A 153 0.62 15.77 -5.67
C ASP A 153 1.40 15.99 -4.36
N ALA A 154 2.74 15.91 -4.44
CA ALA A 154 3.61 15.98 -3.26
C ALA A 154 3.42 17.29 -2.47
N ALA A 155 3.15 18.41 -3.14
CA ALA A 155 2.90 19.69 -2.50
C ALA A 155 1.65 19.64 -1.61
N GLU A 156 0.54 19.10 -2.12
CA GLU A 156 -0.70 18.95 -1.38
C GLU A 156 -0.59 17.93 -0.25
N ILE A 157 0.16 16.84 -0.46
CA ILE A 157 0.44 15.88 0.61
C ILE A 157 1.16 16.56 1.77
N LYS A 158 2.21 17.34 1.48
CA LYS A 158 2.98 18.09 2.47
C LYS A 158 2.14 19.16 3.19
N GLU A 159 1.16 19.73 2.50
CA GLU A 159 0.21 20.65 3.10
C GLU A 159 -0.74 19.96 4.08
N ARG A 160 -1.32 18.82 3.70
CA ARG A 160 -2.24 18.02 4.54
C ARG A 160 -1.55 17.33 5.70
N ARG A 161 -0.29 16.92 5.51
CA ARG A 161 0.50 16.12 6.44
C ARG A 161 1.86 16.78 6.66
N LYS A 162 1.91 17.70 7.63
CA LYS A 162 3.13 18.46 7.97
C LYS A 162 4.31 17.58 8.38
N ASP A 163 4.05 16.39 8.91
CA ASP A 163 5.07 15.38 9.21
C ASP A 163 5.77 14.87 7.94
N LEU A 164 5.10 14.85 6.78
CA LEU A 164 5.66 14.39 5.52
C LEU A 164 6.49 15.45 4.76
N VAL A 165 6.54 16.68 5.26
CA VAL A 165 7.39 17.76 4.68
C VAL A 165 8.87 17.32 4.64
N TRP A 166 9.29 16.58 5.65
CA TRP A 166 10.66 16.09 5.83
C TRP A 166 10.90 14.68 5.25
N ASP A 167 9.89 14.07 4.62
CA ASP A 167 10.04 12.74 4.06
C ASP A 167 10.80 12.77 2.72
N GLN A 168 12.08 12.43 2.75
CA GLN A 168 12.95 12.40 1.58
C GLN A 168 12.54 11.39 0.50
N ARG A 169 11.72 10.39 0.84
CA ARG A 169 11.31 9.33 -0.07
C ARG A 169 9.88 9.49 -0.60
N LEU A 170 9.19 10.57 -0.22
CA LEU A 170 7.81 10.83 -0.63
C LEU A 170 7.66 10.85 -2.16
N GLU A 171 8.50 11.63 -2.85
CA GLU A 171 8.43 11.80 -4.30
C GLU A 171 8.79 10.51 -5.04
N ALA A 172 9.79 9.78 -4.54
CA ALA A 172 10.16 8.47 -5.08
C ALA A 172 9.01 7.46 -4.96
N ARG A 173 8.28 7.46 -3.82
CA ARG A 173 7.09 6.61 -3.65
C ARG A 173 5.95 7.00 -4.58
N LEU A 174 5.68 8.30 -4.75
CA LEU A 174 4.67 8.78 -5.69
C LEU A 174 4.99 8.35 -7.12
N LEU A 175 6.24 8.54 -7.54
CA LEU A 175 6.69 8.12 -8.87
C LEU A 175 6.55 6.60 -9.04
N ALA A 176 6.91 5.81 -8.03
CA ALA A 176 6.77 4.35 -8.07
C ALA A 176 5.30 3.91 -8.16
N PHE A 177 4.37 4.53 -7.41
CA PHE A 177 2.93 4.24 -7.53
C PHE A 177 2.39 4.60 -8.90
N ARG A 178 2.76 5.77 -9.45
CA ARG A 178 2.34 6.22 -10.78
C ARG A 178 2.86 5.28 -11.88
N LYS A 179 4.13 4.85 -11.79
CA LYS A 179 4.68 3.85 -12.70
C LYS A 179 3.95 2.51 -12.56
N LEU A 180 3.69 2.06 -11.34
CA LEU A 180 2.98 0.80 -11.09
C LEU A 180 1.56 0.82 -11.66
N ALA A 181 0.85 1.96 -11.59
CA ALA A 181 -0.46 2.13 -12.21
C ALA A 181 -0.40 1.92 -13.73
N VAL A 182 0.63 2.48 -14.40
CA VAL A 182 0.85 2.26 -15.84
C VAL A 182 1.13 0.79 -16.14
N VAL A 183 2.01 0.13 -15.37
CA VAL A 183 2.35 -1.30 -15.53
C VAL A 183 1.10 -2.19 -15.39
N LEU A 184 0.19 -1.83 -14.48
CA LEU A 184 -1.03 -2.59 -14.21
C LEU A 184 -2.21 -2.20 -15.13
N GLY A 185 -2.10 -1.13 -15.89
CA GLY A 185 -3.19 -0.59 -16.72
C GLY A 185 -4.39 -0.13 -15.87
N ILE A 186 -4.15 0.39 -14.66
CA ILE A 186 -5.22 0.85 -13.75
C ILE A 186 -5.27 2.38 -13.67
N GLY A 187 -6.49 2.91 -13.57
CA GLY A 187 -6.71 4.34 -13.32
C GLY A 187 -6.30 4.72 -11.89
N MET A 188 -5.86 5.97 -11.73
CA MET A 188 -5.60 6.59 -10.43
C MET A 188 -6.72 7.57 -10.10
N LEU A 189 -7.21 7.51 -8.87
CA LEU A 189 -8.20 8.45 -8.38
C LEU A 189 -7.48 9.64 -7.72
N LYS A 190 -7.60 10.81 -8.34
CA LYS A 190 -7.07 12.06 -7.79
C LYS A 190 -7.85 12.47 -6.54
N THR A 191 -7.14 12.83 -5.48
CA THR A 191 -7.76 13.16 -4.19
C THR A 191 -7.65 14.65 -3.83
N GLU A 192 -7.65 15.49 -4.84
CA GLU A 192 -7.66 16.96 -4.70
C GLU A 192 -9.04 17.49 -4.24
N GLU A 193 -10.12 16.78 -4.59
CA GLU A 193 -11.49 17.14 -4.26
C GLU A 193 -11.84 16.92 -2.77
N PRO A 194 -12.98 17.49 -2.29
CA PRO A 194 -13.49 17.22 -0.96
C PRO A 194 -13.70 15.72 -0.70
N ILE A 195 -13.54 15.30 0.55
CA ILE A 195 -13.61 13.90 1.00
C ILE A 195 -14.88 13.19 0.50
N ASP A 196 -16.04 13.87 0.57
CA ASP A 196 -17.33 13.30 0.15
C ASP A 196 -17.40 13.07 -1.37
N ALA A 197 -16.77 13.94 -2.17
CA ALA A 197 -16.72 13.79 -3.62
C ALA A 197 -15.87 12.57 -4.01
N ILE A 198 -14.69 12.43 -3.38
CA ILE A 198 -13.82 11.28 -3.55
C ILE A 198 -14.55 10.00 -3.13
N ASN A 199 -15.26 10.04 -2.00
CA ASN A 199 -16.01 8.88 -1.50
C ASN A 199 -17.09 8.44 -2.49
N ARG A 200 -17.83 9.36 -3.10
CA ARG A 200 -18.81 9.03 -4.15
C ARG A 200 -18.15 8.36 -5.37
N GLN A 201 -16.97 8.82 -5.77
CA GLN A 201 -16.23 8.18 -6.87
C GLN A 201 -15.80 6.76 -6.49
N VAL A 202 -15.30 6.54 -5.26
CA VAL A 202 -14.98 5.21 -4.74
C VAL A 202 -16.24 4.32 -4.72
N GLN A 203 -17.39 4.82 -4.25
CA GLN A 203 -18.66 4.07 -4.25
C GLN A 203 -19.07 3.66 -5.66
N THR A 204 -18.96 4.56 -6.63
CA THR A 204 -19.26 4.26 -8.04
C THR A 204 -18.38 3.13 -8.57
N MET A 205 -17.09 3.15 -8.24
CA MET A 205 -16.15 2.09 -8.66
C MET A 205 -16.50 0.72 -8.07
N ILE A 206 -17.09 0.66 -6.88
CA ILE A 206 -17.50 -0.57 -6.21
C ILE A 206 -18.94 -0.98 -6.48
N GLY A 207 -19.69 -0.19 -7.23
CA GLY A 207 -21.10 -0.48 -7.55
C GLY A 207 -22.04 -0.39 -6.34
N LEU A 208 -21.68 0.36 -5.30
CA LEU A 208 -22.60 0.66 -4.19
C LEU A 208 -23.58 1.75 -4.58
N PRO A 209 -24.88 1.60 -4.23
CA PRO A 209 -25.83 2.68 -4.42
C PRO A 209 -25.40 3.89 -3.57
N HIS A 210 -25.48 5.06 -4.15
CA HIS A 210 -25.25 6.30 -3.43
C HIS A 210 -26.27 6.42 -2.30
N ALA A 211 -25.81 6.59 -1.06
CA ALA A 211 -26.70 6.92 0.04
C ALA A 211 -27.38 8.25 -0.31
N GLN A 212 -28.68 8.20 -0.65
CA GLN A 212 -29.50 9.41 -0.71
C GLN A 212 -29.59 9.93 0.73
N LYS A 213 -29.14 11.18 0.93
CA LYS A 213 -29.36 11.93 2.17
C LYS A 213 -30.81 12.34 2.28
#